data_0419b6d090b98ac2dee1f16406cc3a9c
#
_entry.id   0419b6d090b98ac2dee1f16406cc3a9c
#
_cell.length_a   1.000
_cell.length_b   1.000
_cell.length_c   1.000
_cell.angle_alpha   90.00
_cell.angle_beta   90.00
_cell.angle_gamma   90.00
#
_symmetry.space_group_name_H-M   'P 1'
#
loop_
_entity.id
_entity.type
_entity.pdbx_description
1 polymer ?
#
loop_
_entity_poly.entity_id
_entity_poly.type
_entity_poly.pdbx_seq_one_letter_code
_entity_poly.pdbx_strand_id
1 'polypeptide(L)'
;MKNYNMAVRERWSNTDAYREHEQKTKNYTKEKWAEANDGLMAIFVEFAACKDSGASADSAVAQALVAKLQAYITANYYTCTDEILAGLGRMYVADERFKKNIDQHGAGTAEFACDAICSRCGK
;
A
#
# COMPACT_ATOMS: atom_id res chain seq x y z
N MET A 1 5.98 5.09 9.92
CA MET A 1 5.42 6.00 8.92
C MET A 1 4.14 6.65 9.37
N LYS A 2 4.31 7.77 10.03
CA LYS A 2 3.16 8.53 10.54
C LYS A 2 2.26 9.02 9.41
N ASN A 3 2.86 9.39 8.27
CA ASN A 3 2.08 9.94 7.16
C ASN A 3 1.08 8.93 6.58
N TYR A 4 1.45 7.65 6.54
CA TYR A 4 0.52 6.63 6.06
C TYR A 4 -0.72 6.57 6.94
N ASN A 5 -0.53 6.51 8.26
CA ASN A 5 -1.65 6.40 9.19
C ASN A 5 -2.54 7.64 9.17
N MET A 6 -1.95 8.83 9.08
CA MET A 6 -2.71 10.06 9.02
C MET A 6 -3.54 10.16 7.75
N ALA A 7 -2.96 9.79 6.61
CA ALA A 7 -3.68 9.84 5.34
C ALA A 7 -4.82 8.83 5.29
N VAL A 8 -4.61 7.64 5.85
CA VAL A 8 -5.67 6.64 5.95
C VAL A 8 -6.79 7.16 6.82
N ARG A 9 -6.47 7.78 7.95
CA ARG A 9 -7.48 8.37 8.84
C ARG A 9 -8.31 9.44 8.12
N GLU A 10 -7.67 10.31 7.37
CA GLU A 10 -8.35 11.38 6.66
C GLU A 10 -9.33 10.85 5.61
N ARG A 11 -8.94 9.77 4.90
CA ARG A 11 -9.77 9.23 3.82
C ARG A 11 -10.81 8.23 4.29
N TRP A 12 -10.50 7.45 5.32
CA TRP A 12 -11.27 6.25 5.66
C TRP A 12 -11.94 6.31 7.03
N SER A 13 -11.89 7.45 7.72
CA SER A 13 -12.34 7.56 9.11
C SER A 13 -13.80 7.15 9.35
N ASN A 14 -14.64 7.19 8.33
CA ASN A 14 -16.06 6.82 8.46
C ASN A 14 -16.38 5.47 7.84
N THR A 15 -15.37 4.65 7.54
CA THR A 15 -15.58 3.35 6.90
C THR A 15 -15.44 2.22 7.89
N ASP A 16 -16.01 1.06 7.54
CA ASP A 16 -15.83 -0.17 8.33
C ASP A 16 -14.37 -0.60 8.34
N ALA A 17 -13.65 -0.37 7.24
CA ALA A 17 -12.23 -0.68 7.17
C ALA A 17 -11.44 0.13 8.20
N TYR A 18 -11.78 1.40 8.39
CA TYR A 18 -11.11 2.22 9.40
C TYR A 18 -11.40 1.72 10.81
N ARG A 19 -12.65 1.32 11.08
CA ARG A 19 -12.99 0.76 12.39
C ARG A 19 -12.22 -0.51 12.68
N GLU A 20 -12.12 -1.38 11.67
CA GLU A 20 -11.33 -2.60 11.79
C GLU A 20 -9.86 -2.27 12.03
N HIS A 21 -9.34 -1.26 11.34
CA HIS A 21 -7.98 -0.78 11.52
C HIS A 21 -7.75 -0.35 12.97
N GLU A 22 -8.66 0.43 13.53
CA GLU A 22 -8.55 0.86 14.93
C GLU A 22 -8.56 -0.33 15.88
N GLN A 23 -9.46 -1.28 15.66
CA GLN A 23 -9.55 -2.49 16.50
C GLN A 23 -8.25 -3.28 16.45
N LYS A 24 -7.74 -3.51 15.24
CA LYS A 24 -6.57 -4.33 15.03
C LYS A 24 -5.30 -3.70 15.59
N THR A 25 -5.22 -2.36 15.56
CA THR A 25 -4.01 -1.65 15.91
C THR A 25 -4.07 -0.94 17.25
N LYS A 26 -5.17 -1.04 17.98
CA LYS A 26 -5.34 -0.28 19.23
C LYS A 26 -4.27 -0.58 20.28
N ASN A 27 -3.69 -1.77 20.24
CA ASN A 27 -2.66 -2.18 21.19
C ASN A 27 -1.25 -2.11 20.61
N TYR A 28 -1.11 -1.52 19.43
CA TYR A 28 0.22 -1.39 18.82
C TYR A 28 1.07 -0.40 19.60
N THR A 29 2.28 -0.80 19.92
CA THR A 29 3.28 0.09 20.49
C THR A 29 3.93 0.88 19.37
N LYS A 30 4.73 1.89 19.75
CA LYS A 30 5.51 2.65 18.77
C LYS A 30 6.42 1.75 17.95
N GLU A 31 7.04 0.75 18.60
CA GLU A 31 7.91 -0.21 17.93
C GLU A 31 7.12 -1.08 16.96
N LYS A 32 5.92 -1.50 17.34
CA LYS A 32 5.07 -2.30 16.46
C LYS A 32 4.64 -1.51 15.23
N TRP A 33 4.29 -0.24 15.40
CA TRP A 33 3.96 0.63 14.27
C TRP A 33 5.14 0.78 13.31
N ALA A 34 6.34 1.00 13.85
CA ALA A 34 7.56 1.13 13.04
C ALA A 34 7.82 -0.15 12.26
N GLU A 35 7.70 -1.29 12.94
CA GLU A 35 7.92 -2.60 12.31
C GLU A 35 6.94 -2.84 11.17
N ALA A 36 5.65 -2.56 11.39
CA ALA A 36 4.63 -2.75 10.38
C ALA A 36 4.86 -1.83 9.18
N ASN A 37 5.23 -0.58 9.43
CA ASN A 37 5.48 0.37 8.36
C ASN A 37 6.75 0.04 7.57
N ASP A 38 7.79 -0.47 8.24
CA ASP A 38 9.01 -0.91 7.56
C ASP A 38 8.73 -2.08 6.64
N GLY A 39 7.91 -3.03 7.09
CA GLY A 39 7.52 -4.16 6.25
C GLY A 39 6.71 -3.73 5.03
N LEU A 40 5.84 -2.75 5.21
CA LEU A 40 5.07 -2.18 4.10
C LEU A 40 6.00 -1.53 3.08
N MET A 41 6.95 -0.72 3.53
CA MET A 41 7.89 -0.07 2.65
C MET A 41 8.80 -1.07 1.92
N ALA A 42 9.14 -2.18 2.57
CA ALA A 42 9.93 -3.23 1.93
C ALA A 42 9.23 -3.77 0.67
N ILE A 43 7.89 -3.84 0.70
CA ILE A 43 7.13 -4.27 -0.48
C ILE A 43 7.25 -3.25 -1.60
N PHE A 44 7.23 -1.97 -1.28
CA PHE A 44 7.41 -0.93 -2.31
C PHE A 44 8.83 -0.93 -2.88
N VAL A 45 9.83 -1.32 -2.09
CA VAL A 45 11.18 -1.54 -2.62
C VAL A 45 11.16 -2.66 -3.67
N GLU A 46 10.39 -3.72 -3.41
CA GLU A 46 10.24 -4.80 -4.39
C GLU A 46 9.53 -4.33 -5.65
N PHE A 47 8.52 -3.45 -5.53
CA PHE A 47 7.88 -2.84 -6.70
C PHE A 47 8.89 -2.03 -7.51
N ALA A 48 9.74 -1.27 -6.84
CA ALA A 48 10.76 -0.47 -7.53
C ALA A 48 11.73 -1.38 -8.30
N ALA A 49 12.18 -2.47 -7.68
CA ALA A 49 13.05 -3.42 -8.34
C ALA A 49 12.37 -4.09 -9.54
N CYS A 50 11.09 -4.43 -9.38
CA CYS A 50 10.30 -5.02 -10.47
C CYS A 50 10.20 -4.06 -11.65
N LYS A 51 9.92 -2.81 -11.39
CA LYS A 51 9.85 -1.76 -12.41
C LYS A 51 11.20 -1.61 -13.12
N ASP A 52 12.27 -1.57 -12.35
CA ASP A 52 13.62 -1.39 -12.90
C ASP A 52 14.07 -2.59 -13.73
N SER A 53 13.51 -3.77 -13.49
CA SER A 53 13.81 -4.96 -14.28
C SER A 53 13.18 -4.93 -15.68
N GLY A 54 12.31 -3.96 -15.94
CA GLY A 54 11.61 -3.86 -17.20
C GLY A 54 10.28 -4.62 -17.25
N ALA A 55 9.86 -5.20 -16.13
CA ALA A 55 8.58 -5.91 -16.07
C ALA A 55 7.41 -4.94 -16.20
N SER A 56 6.34 -5.38 -16.85
CA SER A 56 5.14 -4.55 -16.95
C SER A 56 4.29 -4.68 -15.69
N ALA A 57 3.39 -3.72 -15.50
CA ALA A 57 2.52 -3.70 -14.32
C ALA A 57 1.58 -4.91 -14.27
N ASP A 58 1.23 -5.48 -15.42
CA ASP A 58 0.35 -6.65 -15.48
C ASP A 58 1.12 -7.98 -15.53
N SER A 59 2.44 -7.94 -15.37
CA SER A 59 3.26 -9.14 -15.38
C SER A 59 2.96 -10.02 -14.16
N ALA A 60 3.29 -11.31 -14.27
CA ALA A 60 3.09 -12.25 -13.17
C ALA A 60 3.84 -11.80 -11.90
N VAL A 61 5.05 -11.27 -12.07
CA VAL A 61 5.87 -10.79 -10.94
C VAL A 61 5.18 -9.61 -10.27
N ALA A 62 4.72 -8.63 -11.05
CA ALA A 62 4.05 -7.46 -10.50
C ALA A 62 2.75 -7.86 -9.81
N GLN A 63 1.99 -8.77 -10.38
CA GLN A 63 0.73 -9.23 -9.78
C GLN A 63 0.97 -10.01 -8.49
N ALA A 64 2.06 -10.76 -8.41
CA ALA A 64 2.44 -11.43 -7.17
C ALA A 64 2.73 -10.41 -6.06
N LEU A 65 3.36 -9.29 -6.41
CA LEU A 65 3.63 -8.22 -5.45
C LEU A 65 2.35 -7.53 -4.99
N VAL A 66 1.37 -7.37 -5.88
CA VAL A 66 0.05 -6.82 -5.50
C VAL A 66 -0.63 -7.74 -4.49
N ALA A 67 -0.60 -9.04 -4.73
CA ALA A 67 -1.17 -10.02 -3.80
C ALA A 67 -0.45 -9.98 -2.44
N LYS A 68 0.87 -9.84 -2.47
CA LYS A 68 1.67 -9.72 -1.26
C LYS A 68 1.31 -8.45 -0.47
N LEU A 69 1.14 -7.33 -1.17
CA LEU A 69 0.75 -6.06 -0.55
C LEU A 69 -0.63 -6.19 0.09
N GLN A 70 -1.60 -6.76 -0.62
CA GLN A 70 -2.95 -6.93 -0.11
C GLN A 70 -2.96 -7.82 1.13
N ALA A 71 -2.22 -8.92 1.10
CA ALA A 71 -2.13 -9.83 2.24
C ALA A 71 -1.45 -9.17 3.44
N TYR A 72 -0.43 -8.37 3.20
CA TYR A 72 0.29 -7.67 4.26
C TYR A 72 -0.62 -6.66 4.96
N ILE A 73 -1.37 -5.88 4.18
CA ILE A 73 -2.30 -4.90 4.75
C ILE A 73 -3.38 -5.62 5.55
N THR A 74 -3.92 -6.72 5.02
CA THR A 74 -4.95 -7.50 5.70
C THR A 74 -4.44 -8.05 7.03
N ALA A 75 -3.20 -8.51 7.06
CA ALA A 75 -2.64 -9.10 8.28
C ALA A 75 -2.32 -8.07 9.36
N ASN A 76 -1.94 -6.85 8.97
CA ASN A 76 -1.37 -5.88 9.91
C ASN A 76 -2.24 -4.68 10.19
N TYR A 77 -3.17 -4.32 9.32
CA TYR A 77 -3.95 -3.09 9.46
C TYR A 77 -5.45 -3.34 9.45
N TYR A 78 -5.99 -3.90 8.37
CA TYR A 78 -7.44 -4.13 8.20
C TYR A 78 -7.67 -5.02 6.99
N THR A 79 -8.84 -5.62 6.90
CA THR A 79 -9.16 -6.46 5.74
C THR A 79 -9.16 -5.59 4.47
N CYS A 80 -8.24 -5.89 3.58
CA CYS A 80 -8.06 -5.11 2.35
C CYS A 80 -8.74 -5.84 1.19
N THR A 81 -9.97 -5.43 0.89
CA THR A 81 -10.69 -5.97 -0.26
C THR A 81 -10.10 -5.42 -1.55
N ASP A 82 -10.44 -6.03 -2.69
CA ASP A 82 -9.99 -5.54 -3.99
C ASP A 82 -10.43 -4.09 -4.23
N GLU A 83 -11.64 -3.76 -3.80
CA GLU A 83 -12.19 -2.41 -3.91
C GLU A 83 -11.38 -1.39 -3.12
N ILE A 84 -11.06 -1.74 -1.88
CA ILE A 84 -10.24 -0.89 -1.02
C ILE A 84 -8.84 -0.76 -1.60
N LEU A 85 -8.27 -1.87 -2.07
CA LEU A 85 -6.93 -1.86 -2.65
C LEU A 85 -6.86 -0.96 -3.87
N ALA A 86 -7.87 -0.99 -4.74
CA ALA A 86 -7.94 -0.11 -5.91
C ALA A 86 -7.96 1.36 -5.48
N GLY A 87 -8.71 1.67 -4.42
CA GLY A 87 -8.74 3.02 -3.86
C GLY A 87 -7.40 3.46 -3.32
N LEU A 88 -6.69 2.55 -2.62
CA LEU A 88 -5.36 2.83 -2.11
C LEU A 88 -4.37 3.09 -3.25
N GLY A 89 -4.44 2.30 -4.31
CA GLY A 89 -3.56 2.50 -5.48
C GLY A 89 -3.71 3.90 -6.06
N ARG A 90 -4.95 4.36 -6.22
CA ARG A 90 -5.21 5.71 -6.71
C ARG A 90 -4.69 6.77 -5.74
N MET A 91 -4.83 6.53 -4.44
CA MET A 91 -4.34 7.45 -3.42
C MET A 91 -2.81 7.56 -3.46
N TYR A 92 -2.11 6.47 -3.75
CA TYR A 92 -0.65 6.47 -3.79
C TYR A 92 -0.08 7.45 -4.82
N VAL A 93 -0.79 7.70 -5.90
CA VAL A 93 -0.35 8.67 -6.91
C VAL A 93 -0.98 10.04 -6.73
N ALA A 94 -2.17 10.11 -6.12
CA ALA A 94 -2.88 11.37 -5.94
C ALA A 94 -2.42 12.15 -4.70
N ASP A 95 -2.03 11.44 -3.65
CA ASP A 95 -1.59 12.07 -2.40
C ASP A 95 -0.07 12.19 -2.41
N GLU A 96 0.42 13.41 -2.43
CA GLU A 96 1.86 13.66 -2.55
C GLU A 96 2.67 13.06 -1.41
N ARG A 97 2.10 12.93 -0.23
CA ARG A 97 2.80 12.32 0.91
C ARG A 97 3.14 10.87 0.62
N PHE A 98 2.18 10.12 0.06
CA PHE A 98 2.40 8.73 -0.31
C PHE A 98 3.34 8.62 -1.50
N LYS A 99 3.09 9.41 -2.53
CA LYS A 99 3.90 9.38 -3.75
C LYS A 99 5.36 9.62 -3.43
N LYS A 100 5.64 10.63 -2.63
CA LYS A 100 7.00 10.98 -2.24
C LYS A 100 7.67 9.87 -1.45
N ASN A 101 6.95 9.28 -0.49
CA ASN A 101 7.49 8.20 0.33
C ASN A 101 7.78 6.93 -0.49
N ILE A 102 6.92 6.64 -1.46
CA ILE A 102 7.10 5.46 -2.31
C ILE A 102 8.20 5.71 -3.34
N ASP A 103 8.20 6.88 -3.97
CA ASP A 103 9.14 7.18 -5.03
C ASP A 103 10.58 7.37 -4.52
N GLN A 104 10.78 7.52 -3.22
CA GLN A 104 12.14 7.56 -2.68
C GLN A 104 12.92 6.27 -2.96
N HIS A 105 12.22 5.18 -3.22
CA HIS A 105 12.83 3.89 -3.56
C HIS A 105 13.12 3.76 -5.06
N GLY A 106 12.57 4.66 -5.87
CA GLY A 106 12.76 4.70 -7.30
C GLY A 106 11.68 5.57 -7.92
N ALA A 107 12.06 6.52 -8.76
CA ALA A 107 11.10 7.43 -9.39
C ALA A 107 10.07 6.63 -10.19
N GLY A 108 8.81 6.97 -10.05
CA GLY A 108 7.72 6.31 -10.76
C GLY A 108 7.20 5.03 -10.09
N THR A 109 7.74 4.66 -8.93
CA THR A 109 7.31 3.45 -8.23
C THR A 109 5.84 3.53 -7.82
N ALA A 110 5.38 4.69 -7.33
CA ALA A 110 3.98 4.85 -6.94
C ALA A 110 3.03 4.62 -8.12
N GLU A 111 3.36 5.16 -9.28
CA GLU A 111 2.56 4.96 -10.50
C GLU A 111 2.58 3.51 -10.95
N PHE A 112 3.73 2.86 -10.89
CA PHE A 112 3.85 1.45 -11.25
C PHE A 112 2.99 0.58 -10.32
N ALA A 113 3.05 0.83 -9.02
CA ALA A 113 2.23 0.09 -8.06
C ALA A 113 0.75 0.33 -8.31
N CYS A 114 0.35 1.57 -8.60
CA CYS A 114 -1.03 1.89 -8.92
C CYS A 114 -1.50 1.13 -10.16
N ASP A 115 -0.69 1.13 -11.22
CA ASP A 115 -1.03 0.43 -12.46
C ASP A 115 -1.16 -1.08 -12.23
N ALA A 116 -0.27 -1.65 -11.43
CA ALA A 116 -0.32 -3.07 -11.10
C ALA A 116 -1.59 -3.41 -10.31
N ILE A 117 -1.94 -2.57 -9.35
CA ILE A 117 -3.16 -2.74 -8.56
C ILE A 117 -4.39 -2.65 -9.46
N CYS A 118 -4.45 -1.65 -10.35
CA CYS A 118 -5.58 -1.48 -11.25
C CYS A 118 -5.73 -2.67 -12.20
N SER A 119 -4.61 -3.22 -12.66
CA SER A 119 -4.63 -4.41 -13.51
C SER A 119 -5.28 -5.60 -12.79
N ARG A 120 -4.93 -5.79 -11.50
CA ARG A 120 -5.47 -6.89 -10.71
C ARG A 120 -6.95 -6.66 -10.35
N CYS A 121 -7.29 -5.45 -9.98
CA CYS A 121 -8.62 -5.15 -9.43
C CYS A 121 -9.65 -4.81 -10.51
N GLY A 122 -9.27 -4.89 -11.78
CA GLY A 122 -10.17 -4.63 -12.89
C GLY A 122 -10.56 -3.17 -13.04
N LYS A 123 -9.83 -2.30 -12.40
CA LYS A 123 -10.05 -0.85 -12.35
C LYS A 123 -11.38 -0.50 -11.78
#